data_00b230c7a5cf89278b049ea15c0c7b97
#
_entry.id   00b230c7a5cf89278b049ea15c0c7b97
#
_cell.length_a   1.000
_cell.length_b   1.000
_cell.length_c   1.000
_cell.angle_alpha   90.00
_cell.angle_beta   90.00
_cell.angle_gamma   90.00
#
_symmetry.space_group_name_H-M   'P 1'
#
loop_
_entity.id
_entity.type
_entity.pdbx_description
1 polymer ?
#
loop_
_entity_poly.entity_id
_entity_poly.type
_entity_poly.pdbx_seq_one_letter_code
_entity_poly.pdbx_strand_id
1 'polypeptide(L)'
;MHAQDKDFHIYLAFGQSNMEGNARVEPQDSIGISERFLMMSAVDCPERGRVKGEWYKALPPLSRCHTGLTPCDYFGRTMVDNLPSNVKVGVINVAIGGCRIELFDKESCAEHIATQPDWLKNIVKSYDNNPYAWLVDLAKKAQKDGVIKGILVHQGESNTGDKEWPEKLKGVYENLLSDLNLKAEEVPLLVGEVVHADQKGICASMNDIIDTLPQVISTAHVISSAGCPAAGDNLHFTARGYRMLGARYAETMLQLLGYKAMINKQEATRMKLWYSAPARRWVEALPVGNSRLGAMVYGGTD
;
A
#
# COMPACT_ATOMS: atom_id res chain seq x y z
N MET A 1 7.26 23.70 -22.45
CA MET A 1 6.46 22.59 -21.89
C MET A 1 7.35 21.36 -21.90
N HIS A 2 7.69 20.81 -20.73
CA HIS A 2 8.35 19.50 -20.70
C HIS A 2 7.34 18.44 -21.17
N ALA A 3 7.78 17.55 -22.03
CA ALA A 3 6.95 16.42 -22.44
C ALA A 3 6.81 15.47 -21.23
N GLN A 4 5.62 14.92 -21.02
CA GLN A 4 5.34 13.90 -20.00
C GLN A 4 6.33 12.74 -20.13
N ASP A 5 7.00 12.39 -19.04
CA ASP A 5 7.96 11.27 -19.00
C ASP A 5 7.20 9.93 -18.95
N LYS A 6 7.24 9.16 -20.03
CA LYS A 6 6.56 7.86 -20.12
C LYS A 6 7.17 6.79 -19.22
N ASP A 7 8.41 6.98 -18.81
CA ASP A 7 9.14 6.10 -17.89
C ASP A 7 8.95 6.51 -16.42
N PHE A 8 8.17 7.54 -16.15
CA PHE A 8 7.75 7.87 -14.80
C PHE A 8 6.33 7.34 -14.55
N HIS A 9 6.24 6.17 -13.92
CA HIS A 9 5.00 5.49 -13.58
C HIS A 9 4.45 6.01 -12.25
N ILE A 10 3.26 6.58 -12.27
CA ILE A 10 2.61 7.19 -11.11
C ILE A 10 1.44 6.31 -10.66
N TYR A 11 1.31 6.13 -9.34
CA TYR A 11 0.25 5.37 -8.71
C TYR A 11 -0.48 6.24 -7.70
N LEU A 12 -1.79 6.29 -7.82
CA LEU A 12 -2.66 6.96 -6.84
C LEU A 12 -3.00 5.97 -5.73
N ALA A 13 -2.98 6.42 -4.49
CA ALA A 13 -3.36 5.60 -3.36
C ALA A 13 -4.37 6.36 -2.49
N PHE A 14 -5.45 5.69 -2.09
CA PHE A 14 -6.41 6.25 -1.14
C PHE A 14 -7.04 5.16 -0.26
N GLY A 15 -7.66 5.57 0.82
CA GLY A 15 -8.30 4.64 1.75
C GLY A 15 -8.30 5.16 3.18
N GLN A 16 -8.27 4.23 4.13
CA GLN A 16 -8.29 4.56 5.56
C GLN A 16 -6.98 4.24 6.26
N SER A 17 -6.99 3.99 7.56
CA SER A 17 -5.78 3.90 8.41
C SER A 17 -4.73 2.91 7.90
N ASN A 18 -5.13 1.78 7.32
CA ASN A 18 -4.19 0.81 6.76
C ASN A 18 -3.54 1.28 5.43
N MET A 19 -4.14 2.25 4.71
CA MET A 19 -3.48 2.93 3.60
C MET A 19 -2.73 4.19 4.08
N GLU A 20 -3.25 4.88 5.10
CA GLU A 20 -2.61 6.07 5.67
C GLU A 20 -1.26 5.73 6.31
N GLY A 21 -1.15 4.57 6.94
CA GLY A 21 0.05 4.08 7.62
C GLY A 21 -0.05 4.16 9.13
N ASN A 22 -0.22 2.99 9.77
CA ASN A 22 -0.42 2.89 11.22
C ASN A 22 0.76 2.27 11.96
N ALA A 23 1.58 1.44 11.32
CA ALA A 23 2.72 0.83 11.97
C ALA A 23 3.90 1.79 12.10
N ARG A 24 4.64 1.65 13.20
CA ARG A 24 5.88 2.39 13.40
C ARG A 24 6.88 2.09 12.27
N VAL A 25 7.46 3.15 11.72
CA VAL A 25 8.58 3.03 10.78
C VAL A 25 9.80 2.50 11.53
N GLU A 26 10.36 1.40 11.06
CA GLU A 26 11.57 0.78 11.61
C GLU A 26 12.81 1.25 10.83
N PRO A 27 14.05 1.15 11.39
CA PRO A 27 15.27 1.63 10.74
C PRO A 27 15.46 1.13 9.30
N GLN A 28 15.11 -0.14 9.03
CA GLN A 28 15.20 -0.75 7.71
C GLN A 28 14.27 -0.12 6.67
N ASP A 29 13.18 0.53 7.11
CA ASP A 29 12.22 1.17 6.22
C ASP A 29 12.73 2.54 5.72
N SER A 30 13.76 3.07 6.37
CA SER A 30 14.34 4.39 6.03
C SER A 30 15.65 4.28 5.26
N ILE A 31 16.15 3.06 5.01
CA ILE A 31 17.42 2.83 4.29
C ILE A 31 17.17 2.09 2.97
N GLY A 32 18.13 2.17 2.04
CA GLY A 32 18.08 1.45 0.78
C GLY A 32 16.94 1.86 -0.17
N ILE A 33 16.37 3.05 0.03
CA ILE A 33 15.33 3.57 -0.86
C ILE A 33 16.00 4.04 -2.15
N SER A 34 15.52 3.52 -3.29
CA SER A 34 16.01 3.92 -4.61
C SER A 34 15.71 5.39 -4.90
N GLU A 35 16.61 6.09 -5.58
CA GLU A 35 16.36 7.43 -6.11
C GLU A 35 15.25 7.46 -7.17
N ARG A 36 14.90 6.31 -7.72
CA ARG A 36 13.80 6.13 -8.67
C ARG A 36 12.43 5.98 -8.02
N PHE A 37 12.38 5.80 -6.68
CA PHE A 37 11.13 5.73 -5.95
C PHE A 37 10.82 7.06 -5.29
N LEU A 38 9.75 7.70 -5.75
CA LEU A 38 9.34 9.04 -5.35
C LEU A 38 7.96 9.01 -4.67
N MET A 39 7.70 10.01 -3.83
CA MET A 39 6.38 10.31 -3.31
C MET A 39 6.05 11.78 -3.58
N MET A 40 4.81 12.07 -3.98
CA MET A 40 4.32 13.44 -3.96
C MET A 40 3.71 13.72 -2.59
N SER A 41 4.16 14.77 -1.93
CA SER A 41 3.61 15.13 -0.64
C SER A 41 2.16 15.60 -0.78
N ALA A 42 1.23 14.90 -0.13
CA ALA A 42 -0.18 15.26 -0.16
C ALA A 42 -0.51 16.43 0.76
N VAL A 43 0.36 16.76 1.70
CA VAL A 43 0.22 17.87 2.67
C VAL A 43 1.56 18.57 2.86
N ASP A 44 1.51 19.81 3.36
CA ASP A 44 2.72 20.47 3.84
C ASP A 44 3.26 19.77 5.09
N CYS A 45 4.57 19.55 5.13
CA CYS A 45 5.25 18.87 6.22
C CYS A 45 6.59 19.59 6.51
N PRO A 46 6.56 20.78 7.17
CA PRO A 46 7.72 21.63 7.35
C PRO A 46 8.86 20.95 8.11
N GLU A 47 8.55 20.12 9.10
CA GLU A 47 9.53 19.36 9.89
C GLU A 47 10.31 18.33 9.06
N ARG A 48 9.85 18.03 7.85
CA ARG A 48 10.50 17.13 6.87
C ARG A 48 10.94 17.87 5.61
N GLY A 49 10.79 19.18 5.58
CA GLY A 49 11.10 20.01 4.40
C GLY A 49 10.22 19.70 3.19
N ARG A 50 8.98 19.21 3.40
CA ARG A 50 8.08 18.84 2.31
C ARG A 50 6.98 19.87 2.11
N VAL A 51 6.75 20.21 0.85
CA VAL A 51 5.67 21.08 0.39
C VAL A 51 4.65 20.24 -0.38
N LYS A 52 3.38 20.49 -0.14
CA LYS A 52 2.28 19.79 -0.83
C LYS A 52 2.41 19.90 -2.35
N GLY A 53 2.16 18.78 -3.03
CA GLY A 53 2.21 18.71 -4.48
C GLY A 53 3.61 18.69 -5.08
N GLU A 54 4.68 18.58 -4.27
CA GLU A 54 6.05 18.42 -4.76
C GLU A 54 6.55 16.99 -4.57
N TRP A 55 7.43 16.56 -5.49
CA TRP A 55 8.04 15.25 -5.46
C TRP A 55 9.26 15.19 -4.55
N TYR A 56 9.34 14.11 -3.78
CA TYR A 56 10.47 13.80 -2.90
C TYR A 56 10.84 12.33 -3.04
N LYS A 57 12.08 11.98 -2.70
CA LYS A 57 12.43 10.58 -2.48
C LYS A 57 11.46 9.97 -1.45
N ALA A 58 10.95 8.77 -1.72
CA ALA A 58 9.88 8.15 -0.93
C ALA A 58 10.37 7.65 0.44
N LEU A 59 10.84 8.57 1.28
CA LEU A 59 11.21 8.29 2.66
C LEU A 59 9.94 8.30 3.54
N PRO A 60 9.65 7.25 4.33
CA PRO A 60 8.47 7.22 5.20
C PRO A 60 8.41 8.40 6.19
N PRO A 61 7.20 8.83 6.57
CA PRO A 61 5.88 8.39 6.13
C PRO A 61 5.49 8.95 4.77
N LEU A 62 4.67 8.19 4.00
CA LEU A 62 4.29 8.56 2.64
C LEU A 62 2.89 9.20 2.53
N SER A 63 2.16 9.33 3.64
CA SER A 63 0.85 9.99 3.68
C SER A 63 0.97 11.37 4.35
N ARG A 64 0.64 11.48 5.63
CA ARG A 64 0.77 12.72 6.40
C ARG A 64 2.02 12.69 7.29
N CYS A 65 2.43 13.82 7.83
CA CYS A 65 3.71 14.02 8.54
C CYS A 65 3.96 13.06 9.71
N HIS A 66 2.90 12.66 10.41
CA HIS A 66 2.97 11.89 11.66
C HIS A 66 2.35 10.49 11.50
N THR A 67 2.12 10.03 10.27
CA THR A 67 1.65 8.67 10.01
C THR A 67 2.81 7.67 10.06
N GLY A 68 2.50 6.38 9.93
CA GLY A 68 3.48 5.32 9.97
C GLY A 68 3.78 4.71 8.60
N LEU A 69 4.24 3.47 8.63
CA LEU A 69 4.49 2.66 7.45
C LEU A 69 3.16 2.28 6.78
N THR A 70 3.12 2.35 5.46
CA THR A 70 1.96 2.06 4.59
C THR A 70 2.32 0.96 3.58
N PRO A 71 1.35 0.28 2.97
CA PRO A 71 1.64 -0.64 1.86
C PRO A 71 2.39 0.03 0.70
N CYS A 72 2.19 1.34 0.47
CA CYS A 72 2.86 2.10 -0.59
C CYS A 72 4.39 2.06 -0.47
N ASP A 73 4.95 1.98 0.76
CA ASP A 73 6.40 1.94 0.98
C ASP A 73 7.05 0.75 0.27
N TYR A 74 6.48 -0.43 0.46
CA TYR A 74 7.04 -1.66 -0.14
C TYR A 74 6.44 -1.98 -1.50
N PHE A 75 5.31 -1.39 -1.85
CA PHE A 75 4.86 -1.35 -3.24
C PHE A 75 5.91 -0.68 -4.12
N GLY A 76 6.27 0.55 -3.85
CA GLY A 76 7.21 1.30 -4.69
C GLY A 76 8.61 0.70 -4.71
N ARG A 77 9.12 0.21 -3.56
CA ARG A 77 10.40 -0.50 -3.49
C ARG A 77 10.40 -1.74 -4.38
N THR A 78 9.40 -2.60 -4.26
CA THR A 78 9.28 -3.81 -5.06
C THR A 78 9.13 -3.48 -6.55
N MET A 79 8.37 -2.43 -6.88
CA MET A 79 8.24 -1.97 -8.27
C MET A 79 9.59 -1.57 -8.86
N VAL A 80 10.36 -0.68 -8.23
CA VAL A 80 11.64 -0.22 -8.78
C VAL A 80 12.70 -1.30 -8.84
N ASP A 81 12.63 -2.30 -7.95
CA ASP A 81 13.55 -3.44 -7.96
C ASP A 81 13.31 -4.41 -9.14
N ASN A 82 12.11 -4.39 -9.72
CA ASN A 82 11.69 -5.30 -10.80
C ASN A 82 11.41 -4.61 -12.13
N LEU A 83 11.38 -3.28 -12.18
CA LEU A 83 11.22 -2.50 -13.40
C LEU A 83 12.59 -2.15 -14.02
N PRO A 84 12.64 -1.90 -15.34
CA PRO A 84 13.86 -1.42 -16.00
C PRO A 84 14.48 -0.20 -15.30
N SER A 85 15.79 -0.08 -15.36
CA SER A 85 16.56 0.93 -14.59
C SER A 85 16.25 2.38 -14.97
N ASN A 86 15.66 2.63 -16.14
CA ASN A 86 15.18 3.95 -16.56
C ASN A 86 13.79 4.29 -16.01
N VAL A 87 13.02 3.32 -15.51
CA VAL A 87 11.67 3.56 -15.02
C VAL A 87 11.71 4.08 -13.58
N LYS A 88 11.06 5.22 -13.36
CA LYS A 88 10.78 5.79 -12.04
C LYS A 88 9.38 5.40 -11.57
N VAL A 89 9.18 5.32 -10.28
CA VAL A 89 7.90 5.03 -9.64
C VAL A 89 7.55 6.16 -8.68
N GLY A 90 6.37 6.74 -8.84
CA GLY A 90 5.84 7.76 -7.94
C GLY A 90 4.54 7.30 -7.28
N VAL A 91 4.35 7.62 -6.01
CA VAL A 91 3.10 7.38 -5.29
C VAL A 91 2.52 8.70 -4.77
N ILE A 92 1.20 8.82 -4.81
CA ILE A 92 0.42 9.90 -4.21
C ILE A 92 -0.57 9.25 -3.27
N ASN A 93 -0.43 9.47 -1.96
CA ASN A 93 -1.24 8.81 -0.93
C ASN A 93 -2.13 9.82 -0.20
N VAL A 94 -3.43 9.80 -0.50
CA VAL A 94 -4.47 10.58 0.18
C VAL A 94 -5.36 9.61 0.95
N ALA A 95 -5.02 9.33 2.20
CA ALA A 95 -5.74 8.40 3.05
C ALA A 95 -6.04 9.01 4.42
N ILE A 96 -7.16 8.60 5.02
CA ILE A 96 -7.66 9.15 6.28
C ILE A 96 -8.11 8.03 7.20
N GLY A 97 -7.44 7.89 8.34
CA GLY A 97 -7.78 6.90 9.34
C GLY A 97 -9.25 6.99 9.78
N GLY A 98 -9.91 5.82 9.90
CA GLY A 98 -11.29 5.71 10.36
C GLY A 98 -12.36 6.15 9.35
N CYS A 99 -12.02 6.60 8.15
CA CYS A 99 -13.00 7.05 7.18
C CYS A 99 -13.78 5.88 6.55
N ARG A 100 -15.00 6.17 6.14
CA ARG A 100 -15.80 5.34 5.24
C ARG A 100 -15.50 5.70 3.79
N ILE A 101 -15.89 4.83 2.83
CA ILE A 101 -15.69 5.07 1.40
C ILE A 101 -16.40 6.32 0.91
N GLU A 102 -17.52 6.69 1.55
CA GLU A 102 -18.31 7.88 1.26
C GLU A 102 -17.50 9.18 1.37
N LEU A 103 -16.38 9.17 2.10
CA LEU A 103 -15.48 10.32 2.17
C LEU A 103 -14.80 10.64 0.82
N PHE A 104 -14.71 9.65 -0.06
CA PHE A 104 -14.15 9.79 -1.41
C PHE A 104 -15.23 9.85 -2.51
N ASP A 105 -16.51 9.84 -2.14
CA ASP A 105 -17.58 10.03 -3.09
C ASP A 105 -17.66 11.49 -3.56
N LYS A 106 -17.60 11.70 -4.88
CA LYS A 106 -17.50 13.02 -5.48
C LYS A 106 -18.68 13.92 -5.14
N GLU A 107 -19.88 13.35 -5.08
CA GLU A 107 -21.12 14.10 -4.94
C GLU A 107 -21.53 14.28 -3.47
N SER A 108 -21.39 13.22 -2.67
CA SER A 108 -21.88 13.19 -1.28
C SER A 108 -20.80 13.48 -0.23
N CYS A 109 -19.53 13.65 -0.61
CA CYS A 109 -18.41 13.88 0.30
C CYS A 109 -18.67 15.00 1.31
N ALA A 110 -19.18 16.15 0.86
CA ALA A 110 -19.42 17.31 1.75
C ALA A 110 -20.50 17.03 2.80
N GLU A 111 -21.60 16.38 2.41
CA GLU A 111 -22.67 15.98 3.33
C GLU A 111 -22.17 14.92 4.32
N HIS A 112 -21.39 13.95 3.82
CA HIS A 112 -20.79 12.94 4.66
C HIS A 112 -19.84 13.56 5.70
N ILE A 113 -18.96 14.50 5.32
CA ILE A 113 -18.06 15.21 6.23
C ILE A 113 -18.84 15.97 7.30
N ALA A 114 -19.97 16.61 6.96
CA ALA A 114 -20.77 17.37 7.90
C ALA A 114 -21.23 16.53 9.11
N THR A 115 -21.47 15.23 8.90
CA THR A 115 -21.91 14.29 9.93
C THR A 115 -20.78 13.66 10.74
N GLN A 116 -19.52 13.85 10.33
CA GLN A 116 -18.37 13.20 10.96
C GLN A 116 -17.95 13.88 12.27
N PRO A 117 -17.28 13.16 13.18
CA PRO A 117 -16.75 13.76 14.40
C PRO A 117 -15.64 14.77 14.12
N ASP A 118 -15.42 15.68 15.04
CA ASP A 118 -14.48 16.81 14.87
C ASP A 118 -13.04 16.36 14.59
N TRP A 119 -12.61 15.25 15.18
CA TRP A 119 -11.27 14.73 14.92
C TRP A 119 -11.07 14.36 13.45
N LEU A 120 -12.07 13.75 12.80
CA LEU A 120 -12.01 13.41 11.37
C LEU A 120 -12.10 14.66 10.51
N LYS A 121 -13.02 15.59 10.85
CA LYS A 121 -13.11 16.90 10.19
C LYS A 121 -11.77 17.65 10.23
N ASN A 122 -11.05 17.59 11.35
CA ASN A 122 -9.76 18.24 11.47
C ASN A 122 -8.69 17.60 10.56
N ILE A 123 -8.73 16.29 10.37
CA ILE A 123 -7.84 15.62 9.40
C ILE A 123 -8.19 16.05 7.96
N VAL A 124 -9.47 16.05 7.63
CA VAL A 124 -9.98 16.40 6.29
C VAL A 124 -9.60 17.82 5.88
N LYS A 125 -9.45 18.75 6.83
CA LYS A 125 -8.91 20.11 6.56
C LYS A 125 -7.54 20.09 5.90
N SER A 126 -6.70 19.09 6.17
CA SER A 126 -5.39 18.94 5.53
C SER A 126 -5.50 18.67 4.03
N TYR A 127 -6.67 18.22 3.57
CA TYR A 127 -7.01 17.90 2.20
C TYR A 127 -8.08 18.86 1.65
N ASP A 128 -8.01 20.12 2.06
CA ASP A 128 -8.89 21.22 1.64
C ASP A 128 -10.39 20.90 1.77
N ASN A 129 -10.76 20.15 2.81
CA ASN A 129 -12.12 19.68 3.11
C ASN A 129 -12.76 18.81 2.03
N ASN A 130 -11.98 18.32 1.06
CA ASN A 130 -12.46 17.39 0.02
C ASN A 130 -11.34 16.44 -0.43
N PRO A 131 -11.15 15.29 0.23
CA PRO A 131 -10.07 14.36 -0.10
C PRO A 131 -10.12 13.83 -1.55
N TYR A 132 -11.33 13.66 -2.10
CA TYR A 132 -11.47 13.24 -3.50
C TYR A 132 -10.93 14.30 -4.46
N ALA A 133 -11.44 15.55 -4.36
CA ALA A 133 -10.98 16.65 -5.21
C ALA A 133 -9.48 16.91 -5.03
N TRP A 134 -8.97 16.78 -3.80
CA TRP A 134 -7.57 16.93 -3.47
C TRP A 134 -6.69 15.88 -4.19
N LEU A 135 -7.12 14.60 -4.18
CA LEU A 135 -6.45 13.53 -4.91
C LEU A 135 -6.43 13.82 -6.42
N VAL A 136 -7.56 14.27 -6.98
CA VAL A 136 -7.68 14.65 -8.39
C VAL A 136 -6.73 15.79 -8.75
N ASP A 137 -6.63 16.83 -7.91
CA ASP A 137 -5.76 17.98 -8.17
C ASP A 137 -4.28 17.59 -8.14
N LEU A 138 -3.86 16.78 -7.16
CA LEU A 138 -2.50 16.24 -7.10
C LEU A 138 -2.21 15.34 -8.30
N ALA A 139 -3.16 14.49 -8.70
CA ALA A 139 -3.03 13.63 -9.87
C ALA A 139 -2.88 14.42 -11.17
N LYS A 140 -3.68 15.48 -11.36
CA LYS A 140 -3.55 16.40 -12.53
C LYS A 140 -2.20 17.11 -12.55
N LYS A 141 -1.66 17.48 -11.38
CA LYS A 141 -0.31 18.03 -11.30
C LYS A 141 0.72 16.99 -11.72
N ALA A 142 0.61 15.79 -11.19
CA ALA A 142 1.52 14.68 -11.47
C ALA A 142 1.50 14.20 -12.93
N GLN A 143 0.35 14.27 -13.59
CA GLN A 143 0.21 13.94 -15.02
C GLN A 143 1.06 14.84 -15.94
N LYS A 144 1.54 15.98 -15.46
CA LYS A 144 2.49 16.83 -16.21
C LYS A 144 3.90 16.23 -16.22
N ASP A 145 4.22 15.43 -15.21
CA ASP A 145 5.54 14.85 -14.98
C ASP A 145 5.64 13.41 -15.50
N GLY A 146 4.59 12.59 -15.29
CA GLY A 146 4.60 11.16 -15.60
C GLY A 146 3.21 10.60 -15.92
N VAL A 147 3.12 9.28 -16.07
CA VAL A 147 1.92 8.57 -16.50
C VAL A 147 1.30 7.82 -15.33
N ILE A 148 0.01 8.04 -15.04
CA ILE A 148 -0.73 7.27 -14.05
C ILE A 148 -0.93 5.85 -14.60
N LYS A 149 -0.50 4.83 -13.83
CA LYS A 149 -0.47 3.42 -14.22
C LYS A 149 -1.35 2.51 -13.35
N GLY A 150 -1.87 2.99 -12.25
CA GLY A 150 -2.74 2.21 -11.38
C GLY A 150 -3.24 3.00 -10.18
N ILE A 151 -4.28 2.47 -9.57
CA ILE A 151 -4.89 3.02 -8.34
C ILE A 151 -4.85 1.94 -7.26
N LEU A 152 -4.32 2.28 -6.08
CA LEU A 152 -4.19 1.41 -4.93
C LEU A 152 -5.21 1.82 -3.87
N VAL A 153 -6.01 0.88 -3.38
CA VAL A 153 -7.01 1.15 -2.36
C VAL A 153 -6.83 0.20 -1.19
N HIS A 154 -6.86 0.73 0.01
CA HIS A 154 -7.05 -0.07 1.22
C HIS A 154 -8.07 0.62 2.11
N GLN A 155 -9.30 0.13 2.02
CA GLN A 155 -10.47 0.65 2.74
C GLN A 155 -11.51 -0.47 2.87
N GLY A 156 -12.25 -0.49 3.93
CA GLY A 156 -13.31 -1.48 4.14
C GLY A 156 -13.66 -1.65 5.61
N GLU A 157 -12.73 -1.45 6.54
CA GLU A 157 -12.92 -1.69 7.95
C GLU A 157 -14.10 -0.86 8.51
N SER A 158 -14.18 0.41 8.13
CA SER A 158 -15.28 1.32 8.53
C SER A 158 -16.60 1.06 7.78
N ASN A 159 -16.56 0.25 6.72
CA ASN A 159 -17.71 -0.19 5.95
C ASN A 159 -18.02 -1.70 6.15
N THR A 160 -17.47 -2.34 7.19
CA THR A 160 -17.68 -3.77 7.43
C THR A 160 -19.18 -4.12 7.42
N GLY A 161 -19.57 -5.07 6.58
CA GLY A 161 -20.97 -5.50 6.39
C GLY A 161 -21.78 -4.67 5.39
N ASP A 162 -21.20 -3.62 4.80
CA ASP A 162 -21.85 -2.81 3.78
C ASP A 162 -21.79 -3.50 2.41
N LYS A 163 -22.86 -4.18 2.03
CA LYS A 163 -22.94 -4.93 0.78
C LYS A 163 -22.94 -4.03 -0.47
N GLU A 164 -23.20 -2.73 -0.33
CA GLU A 164 -23.17 -1.76 -1.42
C GLU A 164 -21.75 -1.18 -1.63
N TRP A 165 -20.82 -1.50 -0.73
CA TRP A 165 -19.47 -0.98 -0.79
C TRP A 165 -18.75 -1.19 -2.15
N PRO A 166 -18.89 -2.35 -2.86
CA PRO A 166 -18.28 -2.53 -4.17
C PRO A 166 -18.79 -1.52 -5.21
N GLU A 167 -20.11 -1.24 -5.23
CA GLU A 167 -20.68 -0.26 -6.14
C GLU A 167 -20.29 1.17 -5.77
N LYS A 168 -20.18 1.49 -4.47
CA LYS A 168 -19.66 2.78 -4.02
C LYS A 168 -18.22 3.00 -4.46
N LEU A 169 -17.36 1.99 -4.27
CA LEU A 169 -15.96 2.06 -4.73
C LEU A 169 -15.87 2.18 -6.25
N LYS A 170 -16.75 1.48 -6.99
CA LYS A 170 -16.85 1.62 -8.45
C LYS A 170 -17.14 3.05 -8.85
N GLY A 171 -18.12 3.71 -8.21
CA GLY A 171 -18.43 5.12 -8.47
C GLY A 171 -17.21 6.03 -8.26
N VAL A 172 -16.46 5.83 -7.17
CA VAL A 172 -15.23 6.59 -6.91
C VAL A 172 -14.19 6.34 -8.01
N TYR A 173 -13.97 5.09 -8.40
CA TYR A 173 -13.01 4.71 -9.44
C TYR A 173 -13.38 5.30 -10.81
N GLU A 174 -14.64 5.16 -11.23
CA GLU A 174 -15.13 5.72 -12.50
C GLU A 174 -15.03 7.25 -12.55
N ASN A 175 -15.31 7.92 -11.42
CA ASN A 175 -15.12 9.36 -11.29
C ASN A 175 -13.64 9.75 -11.44
N LEU A 176 -12.71 9.02 -10.82
CA LEU A 176 -11.27 9.26 -10.97
C LEU A 176 -10.82 9.08 -12.41
N LEU A 177 -11.26 8.01 -13.09
CA LEU A 177 -10.95 7.78 -14.51
C LEU A 177 -11.46 8.94 -15.37
N SER A 178 -12.71 9.37 -15.15
CA SER A 178 -13.32 10.47 -15.89
C SER A 178 -12.61 11.80 -15.67
N ASP A 179 -12.38 12.19 -14.40
CA ASP A 179 -11.81 13.49 -14.04
C ASP A 179 -10.33 13.64 -14.46
N LEU A 180 -9.64 12.50 -14.62
CA LEU A 180 -8.23 12.43 -15.03
C LEU A 180 -8.04 12.02 -16.48
N ASN A 181 -9.13 11.80 -17.22
CA ASN A 181 -9.13 11.34 -18.62
C ASN A 181 -8.29 10.06 -18.77
N LEU A 182 -8.55 9.06 -17.93
CA LEU A 182 -7.87 7.77 -17.92
C LEU A 182 -8.79 6.66 -18.45
N LYS A 183 -8.18 5.55 -18.88
CA LYS A 183 -8.90 4.35 -19.31
C LYS A 183 -8.68 3.22 -18.30
N ALA A 184 -9.75 2.51 -17.96
CA ALA A 184 -9.72 1.44 -16.97
C ALA A 184 -8.69 0.35 -17.32
N GLU A 185 -8.56 0.01 -18.60
CA GLU A 185 -7.63 -1.03 -19.09
C GLU A 185 -6.15 -0.62 -18.94
N GLU A 186 -5.87 0.69 -18.87
CA GLU A 186 -4.52 1.24 -18.70
C GLU A 186 -4.18 1.56 -17.24
N VAL A 187 -5.23 1.68 -16.38
CA VAL A 187 -5.11 2.09 -14.98
C VAL A 187 -5.95 1.17 -14.08
N PRO A 188 -5.51 -0.09 -13.87
CA PRO A 188 -6.23 -1.04 -13.05
C PRO A 188 -6.38 -0.57 -11.60
N LEU A 189 -7.43 -1.08 -10.93
CA LEU A 189 -7.71 -0.86 -9.52
C LEU A 189 -7.21 -2.04 -8.70
N LEU A 190 -6.27 -1.81 -7.78
CA LEU A 190 -5.74 -2.81 -6.86
C LEU A 190 -6.29 -2.54 -5.46
N VAL A 191 -6.98 -3.51 -4.88
CA VAL A 191 -7.68 -3.34 -3.60
C VAL A 191 -7.22 -4.40 -2.60
N GLY A 192 -6.67 -3.98 -1.48
CA GLY A 192 -6.22 -4.89 -0.43
C GLY A 192 -7.36 -5.37 0.46
N GLU A 193 -7.34 -6.65 0.79
CA GLU A 193 -8.14 -7.19 1.89
C GLU A 193 -7.75 -6.52 3.21
N VAL A 194 -8.76 -6.31 4.08
CA VAL A 194 -8.53 -5.93 5.49
C VAL A 194 -7.84 -7.08 6.23
N VAL A 195 -7.42 -6.87 7.48
CA VAL A 195 -6.74 -7.93 8.27
C VAL A 195 -7.53 -9.23 8.19
N HIS A 196 -6.88 -10.28 7.69
CA HIS A 196 -7.51 -11.56 7.38
C HIS A 196 -7.89 -12.37 8.62
N ALA A 197 -8.85 -13.27 8.47
CA ALA A 197 -9.36 -14.12 9.55
C ALA A 197 -8.28 -15.01 10.18
N ASP A 198 -7.28 -15.46 9.43
CA ASP A 198 -6.14 -16.25 9.92
C ASP A 198 -5.27 -15.47 10.91
N GLN A 199 -5.34 -14.12 10.88
CA GLN A 199 -4.70 -13.19 11.80
C GLN A 199 -5.67 -12.63 12.84
N LYS A 200 -6.86 -13.24 12.97
CA LYS A 200 -7.94 -12.83 13.89
C LYS A 200 -8.48 -11.42 13.61
N GLY A 201 -8.48 -11.00 12.34
CA GLY A 201 -8.97 -9.69 11.92
C GLY A 201 -10.41 -9.46 12.39
N ILE A 202 -10.65 -8.36 13.13
CA ILE A 202 -11.99 -8.03 13.66
C ILE A 202 -12.97 -7.60 12.57
N CYS A 203 -12.45 -7.15 11.44
CA CYS A 203 -13.23 -6.78 10.25
C CYS A 203 -13.12 -7.83 9.13
N ALA A 204 -12.61 -9.04 9.40
CA ALA A 204 -12.28 -10.03 8.37
C ALA A 204 -13.48 -10.44 7.49
N SER A 205 -14.72 -10.34 8.00
CA SER A 205 -15.93 -10.57 7.18
C SER A 205 -16.11 -9.56 6.04
N MET A 206 -15.40 -8.45 6.06
CA MET A 206 -15.40 -7.50 4.96
C MET A 206 -14.68 -8.06 3.72
N ASN A 207 -13.77 -9.00 3.90
CA ASN A 207 -13.05 -9.62 2.78
C ASN A 207 -13.99 -10.38 1.83
N ASP A 208 -15.04 -11.01 2.36
CA ASP A 208 -16.09 -11.65 1.52
C ASP A 208 -16.76 -10.65 0.58
N ILE A 209 -16.87 -9.37 1.00
CA ILE A 209 -17.43 -8.28 0.18
C ILE A 209 -16.37 -7.74 -0.79
N ILE A 210 -15.14 -7.52 -0.32
CA ILE A 210 -14.01 -7.08 -1.15
C ILE A 210 -13.75 -8.06 -2.30
N ASP A 211 -13.84 -9.36 -2.05
CA ASP A 211 -13.61 -10.42 -3.04
C ASP A 211 -14.64 -10.44 -4.17
N THR A 212 -15.77 -9.75 -4.01
CA THR A 212 -16.76 -9.59 -5.09
C THR A 212 -16.37 -8.49 -6.10
N LEU A 213 -15.40 -7.63 -5.81
CA LEU A 213 -15.03 -6.50 -6.66
C LEU A 213 -14.76 -6.85 -8.13
N PRO A 214 -14.05 -7.95 -8.48
CA PRO A 214 -13.82 -8.29 -9.89
C PRO A 214 -15.09 -8.60 -10.67
N GLN A 215 -16.22 -8.90 -9.99
CA GLN A 215 -17.52 -9.11 -10.61
C GLN A 215 -18.22 -7.78 -10.94
N VAL A 216 -17.84 -6.70 -10.25
CA VAL A 216 -18.42 -5.35 -10.36
C VAL A 216 -17.54 -4.44 -11.21
N ILE A 217 -16.22 -4.58 -11.08
CA ILE A 217 -15.18 -3.80 -11.78
C ILE A 217 -14.23 -4.79 -12.45
N SER A 218 -14.33 -4.96 -13.75
CA SER A 218 -13.55 -5.97 -14.50
C SER A 218 -12.03 -5.75 -14.47
N THR A 219 -11.60 -4.53 -14.18
CA THR A 219 -10.18 -4.13 -14.05
C THR A 219 -9.73 -4.04 -12.58
N ALA A 220 -10.55 -4.51 -11.63
CA ALA A 220 -10.17 -4.59 -10.23
C ALA A 220 -9.46 -5.92 -9.92
N HIS A 221 -8.44 -5.83 -9.08
CA HIS A 221 -7.66 -6.96 -8.58
C HIS A 221 -7.60 -6.91 -7.06
N VAL A 222 -8.06 -7.97 -6.41
CA VAL A 222 -8.00 -8.09 -4.95
C VAL A 222 -6.63 -8.60 -4.53
N ILE A 223 -6.04 -7.94 -3.55
CA ILE A 223 -4.73 -8.26 -3.00
C ILE A 223 -4.93 -8.93 -1.64
N SER A 224 -4.65 -10.23 -1.59
CA SER A 224 -4.88 -10.99 -0.37
C SER A 224 -3.98 -10.54 0.78
N SER A 225 -4.58 -10.39 1.96
CA SER A 225 -3.89 -10.11 3.22
C SER A 225 -3.60 -11.38 4.04
N ALA A 226 -3.96 -12.56 3.56
CA ALA A 226 -3.74 -13.82 4.26
C ALA A 226 -2.28 -13.98 4.68
N GLY A 227 -2.03 -14.30 5.95
CA GLY A 227 -0.70 -14.42 6.54
C GLY A 227 0.06 -13.10 6.75
N CYS A 228 -0.51 -11.94 6.43
CA CYS A 228 0.07 -10.64 6.79
C CYS A 228 -0.17 -10.37 8.27
N PRO A 229 0.88 -10.31 9.14
CA PRO A 229 0.70 -10.22 10.57
C PRO A 229 -0.07 -8.97 11.01
N ALA A 230 -1.09 -9.19 11.86
CA ALA A 230 -1.85 -8.12 12.50
C ALA A 230 -1.13 -7.54 13.72
N ALA A 231 -1.40 -6.29 14.03
CA ALA A 231 -1.07 -5.65 15.30
C ALA A 231 -1.97 -6.17 16.43
N GLY A 232 -1.66 -5.79 17.68
CA GLY A 232 -2.39 -6.29 18.87
C GLY A 232 -3.87 -5.90 18.93
N ASP A 233 -4.31 -4.94 18.12
CA ASP A 233 -5.71 -4.53 17.99
C ASP A 233 -6.51 -5.38 16.98
N ASN A 234 -5.85 -6.28 16.24
CA ASN A 234 -6.43 -7.12 15.20
C ASN A 234 -7.18 -6.33 14.09
N LEU A 235 -6.91 -5.04 13.97
CA LEU A 235 -7.49 -4.11 12.99
C LEU A 235 -6.43 -3.61 12.02
N HIS A 236 -5.23 -3.32 12.52
CA HIS A 236 -4.12 -2.80 11.75
C HIS A 236 -3.06 -3.89 11.53
N PHE A 237 -2.27 -3.73 10.48
CA PHE A 237 -1.12 -4.60 10.24
C PHE A 237 0.10 -4.15 11.05
N THR A 238 0.97 -5.10 11.41
CA THR A 238 2.31 -4.77 11.88
C THR A 238 3.16 -4.19 10.75
N ALA A 239 4.33 -3.63 11.05
CA ALA A 239 5.28 -3.18 10.03
C ALA A 239 5.62 -4.32 9.04
N ARG A 240 5.79 -5.56 9.52
CA ARG A 240 5.97 -6.74 8.66
C ARG A 240 4.75 -7.00 7.78
N GLY A 241 3.54 -6.86 8.32
CA GLY A 241 2.29 -7.01 7.56
C GLY A 241 2.20 -6.02 6.41
N TYR A 242 2.51 -4.73 6.65
CA TYR A 242 2.53 -3.71 5.59
C TYR A 242 3.58 -3.99 4.52
N ARG A 243 4.78 -4.48 4.91
CA ARG A 243 5.82 -4.86 3.94
C ARG A 243 5.34 -5.97 3.02
N MET A 244 4.75 -7.02 3.59
CA MET A 244 4.22 -8.14 2.84
C MET A 244 3.07 -7.72 1.92
N LEU A 245 2.11 -6.95 2.44
CA LEU A 245 0.97 -6.48 1.67
C LEU A 245 1.41 -5.56 0.53
N GLY A 246 2.32 -4.61 0.80
CA GLY A 246 2.88 -3.72 -0.22
C GLY A 246 3.59 -4.47 -1.35
N ALA A 247 4.38 -5.49 -1.01
CA ALA A 247 5.01 -6.34 -2.01
C ALA A 247 3.98 -7.08 -2.89
N ARG A 248 2.89 -7.58 -2.33
CA ARG A 248 1.80 -8.26 -3.07
C ARG A 248 1.07 -7.31 -4.02
N TYR A 249 0.80 -6.08 -3.62
CA TYR A 249 0.29 -5.05 -4.53
C TYR A 249 1.22 -4.87 -5.73
N ALA A 250 2.53 -4.78 -5.47
CA ALA A 250 3.52 -4.61 -6.53
C ALA A 250 3.63 -5.85 -7.43
N GLU A 251 3.62 -7.05 -6.88
CA GLU A 251 3.65 -8.31 -7.64
C GLU A 251 2.48 -8.37 -8.63
N THR A 252 1.26 -8.05 -8.16
CA THR A 252 0.09 -7.99 -9.03
C THR A 252 0.25 -6.93 -10.11
N MET A 253 0.71 -5.72 -9.75
CA MET A 253 0.89 -4.64 -10.71
C MET A 253 1.97 -4.98 -11.76
N LEU A 254 3.08 -5.58 -11.36
CA LEU A 254 4.14 -6.04 -12.26
C LEU A 254 3.62 -7.06 -13.27
N GLN A 255 2.79 -8.02 -12.83
CA GLN A 255 2.16 -9.00 -13.72
C GLN A 255 1.26 -8.31 -14.75
N LEU A 256 0.46 -7.32 -14.34
CA LEU A 256 -0.41 -6.54 -15.24
C LEU A 256 0.40 -5.71 -16.25
N LEU A 257 1.59 -5.25 -15.89
CA LEU A 257 2.52 -4.59 -16.78
C LEU A 257 3.32 -5.55 -17.67
N GLY A 258 3.13 -6.87 -17.53
CA GLY A 258 3.84 -7.89 -18.32
C GLY A 258 5.24 -8.25 -17.79
N TYR A 259 5.60 -7.80 -16.58
CA TYR A 259 6.84 -8.17 -15.92
C TYR A 259 6.63 -9.39 -15.03
N LYS A 260 7.58 -10.33 -15.06
CA LYS A 260 7.64 -11.37 -14.03
C LYS A 260 8.27 -10.74 -12.79
N ALA A 261 7.47 -10.60 -11.73
CA ALA A 261 8.05 -10.26 -10.43
C ALA A 261 9.11 -11.33 -10.10
N MET A 262 10.37 -10.92 -10.02
CA MET A 262 11.37 -11.75 -9.37
C MET A 262 11.00 -11.67 -7.89
N ILE A 263 10.23 -12.66 -7.42
CA ILE A 263 9.98 -12.85 -5.99
C ILE A 263 11.34 -12.75 -5.34
N ASN A 264 11.55 -11.69 -4.58
CA ASN A 264 12.81 -11.52 -3.89
C ASN A 264 12.90 -12.64 -2.85
N LYS A 265 13.50 -13.76 -3.22
CA LYS A 265 13.86 -14.85 -2.30
C LYS A 265 14.75 -14.35 -1.14
N GLN A 266 15.11 -13.04 -1.15
CA GLN A 266 15.93 -12.43 -0.13
C GLN A 266 15.24 -12.31 1.24
N GLU A 267 13.91 -12.30 1.34
CA GLU A 267 13.30 -12.43 2.66
C GLU A 267 13.35 -13.87 3.17
N ALA A 268 13.23 -14.87 2.30
CA ALA A 268 13.50 -16.26 2.67
C ALA A 268 15.00 -16.53 2.94
N THR A 269 15.90 -15.75 2.35
CA THR A 269 17.35 -15.87 2.56
C THR A 269 17.90 -15.00 3.69
N ARG A 270 17.11 -14.07 4.25
CA ARG A 270 17.53 -13.25 5.40
C ARG A 270 17.37 -13.92 6.76
N MET A 271 16.74 -15.07 6.84
CA MET A 271 16.83 -15.94 8.02
C MET A 271 18.12 -16.80 7.93
N LYS A 272 19.28 -16.15 7.85
CA LYS A 272 20.55 -16.83 8.05
C LYS A 272 20.86 -16.84 9.53
N LEU A 273 20.83 -18.03 10.12
CA LEU A 273 21.49 -18.26 11.38
C LEU A 273 23.00 -18.35 11.09
N TRP A 274 23.75 -17.40 11.63
CA TRP A 274 25.20 -17.37 11.45
C TRP A 274 25.89 -17.85 12.72
N TYR A 275 26.71 -18.86 12.58
CA TYR A 275 27.53 -19.39 13.66
C TYR A 275 28.99 -19.21 13.28
N SER A 276 29.84 -18.79 14.24
CA SER A 276 31.27 -18.58 14.03
C SER A 276 32.08 -19.88 13.98
N ALA A 277 31.48 -21.00 14.40
CA ALA A 277 32.08 -22.34 14.37
C ALA A 277 30.99 -23.42 14.31
N PRO A 278 31.30 -24.64 13.79
CA PRO A 278 30.40 -25.77 13.87
C PRO A 278 30.03 -26.15 15.31
N ALA A 279 28.81 -26.64 15.52
CA ALA A 279 28.38 -27.16 16.80
C ALA A 279 29.20 -28.39 17.20
N ARG A 280 29.63 -28.46 18.45
CA ARG A 280 30.36 -29.59 19.02
C ARG A 280 29.50 -30.47 19.92
N ARG A 281 28.38 -29.97 20.38
CA ARG A 281 27.45 -30.67 21.27
C ARG A 281 26.05 -30.62 20.69
N TRP A 282 25.24 -31.61 21.03
CA TRP A 282 23.85 -31.74 20.57
C TRP A 282 23.03 -30.47 20.79
N VAL A 283 23.17 -29.83 21.95
CA VAL A 283 22.45 -28.62 22.33
C VAL A 283 22.85 -27.38 21.52
N GLU A 284 23.96 -27.42 20.83
CA GLU A 284 24.47 -26.34 19.98
C GLU A 284 24.06 -26.52 18.51
N ALA A 285 23.64 -27.72 18.12
CA ALA A 285 23.24 -28.04 16.76
C ALA A 285 21.88 -27.44 16.42
N LEU A 286 21.72 -27.02 15.16
CA LEU A 286 20.48 -26.46 14.66
C LEU A 286 19.45 -27.56 14.38
N PRO A 287 18.29 -27.58 15.05
CA PRO A 287 17.20 -28.51 14.73
C PRO A 287 16.50 -28.04 13.45
N VAL A 288 16.36 -28.94 12.48
CA VAL A 288 15.57 -28.76 11.27
C VAL A 288 14.54 -29.86 11.14
N GLY A 289 13.33 -29.52 10.73
CA GLY A 289 12.26 -30.50 10.61
C GLY A 289 10.97 -29.94 10.04
N ASN A 290 10.06 -30.84 9.63
CA ASN A 290 8.78 -30.50 9.01
C ASN A 290 7.58 -31.19 9.70
N SER A 291 7.61 -31.40 10.98
CA SER A 291 6.63 -32.16 11.80
C SER A 291 6.61 -33.68 11.61
N ARG A 292 7.23 -34.21 10.57
CA ARG A 292 7.31 -35.68 10.30
C ARG A 292 8.75 -36.19 10.37
N LEU A 293 9.71 -35.39 9.94
CA LEU A 293 11.13 -35.69 9.96
C LEU A 293 11.87 -34.53 10.62
N GLY A 294 12.84 -34.83 11.46
CA GLY A 294 13.73 -33.87 12.07
C GLY A 294 15.17 -34.30 11.95
N ALA A 295 16.07 -33.34 11.84
CA ALA A 295 17.50 -33.56 11.87
C ALA A 295 18.18 -32.49 12.70
N MET A 296 19.41 -32.78 13.18
CA MET A 296 20.28 -31.84 13.85
C MET A 296 21.46 -31.54 12.94
N VAL A 297 21.67 -30.27 12.59
CA VAL A 297 22.74 -29.83 11.70
C VAL A 297 23.88 -29.24 12.50
N TYR A 298 25.05 -29.85 12.44
CA TYR A 298 26.24 -29.42 13.16
C TYR A 298 27.10 -28.43 12.39
N GLY A 299 26.93 -28.31 11.08
CA GLY A 299 27.64 -27.34 10.24
C GLY A 299 29.12 -27.68 9.94
N GLY A 300 29.54 -28.90 10.18
CA GLY A 300 30.85 -29.41 9.74
C GLY A 300 30.82 -29.78 8.25
N THR A 301 31.93 -29.47 7.53
CA THR A 301 32.21 -30.04 6.21
C THR A 301 33.45 -30.88 6.37
N ASP A 302 33.37 -32.18 6.20
CA ASP A 302 34.53 -33.05 6.01
C ASP A 302 35.02 -32.95 4.60
#